data_74d8eb6970ba4a5a7c3cd4eb4e44d603
#
_entry.id   74d8eb6970ba4a5a7c3cd4eb4e44d603
#
_cell.length_a   1.000
_cell.length_b   1.000
_cell.length_c   1.000
_cell.angle_alpha   90.00
_cell.angle_beta   90.00
_cell.angle_gamma   90.00
#
_symmetry.space_group_name_H-M   'P 1'
#
loop_
_entity.id
_entity.type
_entity.pdbx_description
1 polymer ?
#
loop_
_entity_poly.entity_id
_entity_poly.type
_entity_poly.pdbx_seq_one_letter_code
_entity_poly.pdbx_strand_id
1 'polypeptide(L)'
;MITAIVTFGVIARVLPHNANFAPMGAIALFSIAFYKRKSLALAIPVLAWWLSDLFLNNTAYASSEGFTWFTYDQLFSILALVAIIGLGAFLLKKMNIAKVIVGSVSASLIFFLVSNFGVWAQGLLYPKTIIGLTSCYT
;
A
#
# COMPACT_ATOMS: atom_id res chain seq x y z
N MET A 1 -12.70 -15.43 -6.73
CA MET A 1 -12.09 -15.00 -5.46
C MET A 1 -10.99 -13.94 -5.67
N ILE A 2 -9.98 -14.19 -6.53
CA ILE A 2 -8.90 -13.21 -6.81
C ILE A 2 -9.47 -11.89 -7.37
N THR A 3 -10.29 -11.97 -8.41
CA THR A 3 -10.94 -10.80 -9.02
C THR A 3 -11.71 -9.98 -7.99
N ALA A 4 -12.47 -10.62 -7.10
CA ALA A 4 -13.23 -9.93 -6.06
C ALA A 4 -12.32 -9.14 -5.08
N ILE A 5 -11.17 -9.71 -4.69
CA ILE A 5 -10.21 -9.04 -3.79
C ILE A 5 -9.56 -7.84 -4.49
N VAL A 6 -9.14 -8.01 -5.75
CA VAL A 6 -8.55 -6.92 -6.54
C VAL A 6 -9.58 -5.82 -6.77
N THR A 7 -10.80 -6.19 -7.21
CA THR A 7 -11.87 -5.22 -7.43
C THR A 7 -12.23 -4.46 -6.15
N PHE A 8 -12.36 -5.17 -5.02
CA PHE A 8 -12.61 -4.53 -3.72
C PHE A 8 -11.48 -3.57 -3.34
N GLY A 9 -10.22 -3.98 -3.51
CA GLY A 9 -9.07 -3.15 -3.21
C GLY A 9 -9.01 -1.87 -4.06
N VAL A 10 -9.28 -1.99 -5.36
CA VAL A 10 -9.33 -0.83 -6.28
C VAL A 10 -10.50 0.08 -5.92
N ILE A 11 -11.71 -0.47 -5.75
CA ILE A 11 -12.91 0.32 -5.39
C ILE A 11 -12.71 1.03 -4.05
N ALA A 12 -12.19 0.34 -3.03
CA ALA A 12 -11.96 0.93 -1.71
C ALA A 12 -10.95 2.10 -1.74
N ARG A 13 -10.06 2.15 -2.71
CA ARG A 13 -9.15 3.30 -2.91
C ARG A 13 -9.76 4.46 -3.69
N VAL A 14 -10.68 4.15 -4.61
CA VAL A 14 -11.32 5.17 -5.45
C VAL A 14 -12.45 5.88 -4.71
N LEU A 15 -13.10 5.19 -3.78
CA LEU A 15 -14.15 5.80 -2.95
C LEU A 15 -13.54 6.82 -1.98
N PRO A 16 -14.24 7.95 -1.71
CA PRO A 16 -13.82 8.90 -0.69
C PRO A 16 -13.68 8.23 0.67
N HIS A 17 -12.50 8.28 1.25
CA HIS A 17 -12.21 7.71 2.57
C HIS A 17 -11.28 8.64 3.36
N ASN A 18 -11.20 8.43 4.67
CA ASN A 18 -10.29 9.18 5.52
C ASN A 18 -8.83 8.98 5.10
N ALA A 19 -8.02 10.02 5.26
CA ALA A 19 -6.59 9.95 5.03
C ALA A 19 -5.98 8.76 5.80
N ASN A 20 -4.98 8.10 5.22
CA ASN A 20 -4.29 6.94 5.77
C ASN A 20 -5.11 5.63 5.85
N PHE A 21 -6.34 5.58 5.34
CA PHE A 21 -7.07 4.32 5.20
C PHE A 21 -6.54 3.55 3.98
N ALA A 22 -5.76 2.49 4.22
CA ALA A 22 -5.15 1.69 3.16
C ALA A 22 -5.51 0.20 3.29
N PRO A 23 -6.60 -0.25 2.66
CA PRO A 23 -6.99 -1.67 2.67
C PRO A 23 -5.95 -2.56 1.96
N MET A 24 -5.05 -1.97 1.18
CA MET A 24 -4.00 -2.68 0.45
C MET A 24 -3.01 -3.42 1.35
N GLY A 25 -2.72 -2.88 2.55
CA GLY A 25 -1.89 -3.57 3.54
C GLY A 25 -2.50 -4.90 3.99
N ALA A 26 -3.82 -4.91 4.23
CA ALA A 26 -4.54 -6.13 4.56
C ALA A 26 -4.57 -7.11 3.37
N ILE A 27 -4.82 -6.62 2.16
CA ILE A 27 -4.81 -7.45 0.94
C ILE A 27 -3.43 -8.09 0.74
N ALA A 28 -2.35 -7.32 0.91
CA ALA A 28 -0.98 -7.82 0.81
C ALA A 28 -0.67 -8.88 1.87
N LEU A 29 -1.05 -8.63 3.13
CA LEU A 29 -0.86 -9.56 4.24
C LEU A 29 -1.60 -10.89 4.00
N PHE A 30 -2.86 -10.82 3.60
CA PHE A 30 -3.67 -12.01 3.39
C PHE A 30 -3.35 -12.72 2.08
N SER A 31 -2.85 -12.01 1.05
CA SER A 31 -2.48 -12.65 -0.21
C SER A 31 -1.45 -13.75 -0.01
N ILE A 32 -0.42 -13.52 0.83
CA ILE A 32 0.62 -14.53 1.10
C ILE A 32 0.09 -15.71 1.92
N ALA A 33 -0.94 -15.52 2.74
CA ALA A 33 -1.56 -16.58 3.52
C ALA A 33 -2.44 -17.51 2.66
N PHE A 34 -3.11 -16.98 1.64
CA PHE A 34 -4.08 -17.73 0.84
C PHE A 34 -3.55 -18.23 -0.50
N TYR A 35 -2.51 -17.59 -1.07
CA TYR A 35 -1.95 -18.02 -2.35
C TYR A 35 -0.80 -19.00 -2.16
N LYS A 36 -0.94 -20.19 -2.75
CA LYS A 36 0.14 -21.22 -2.77
C LYS A 36 1.37 -20.75 -3.57
N ARG A 37 1.13 -19.98 -4.65
CA ARG A 37 2.21 -19.43 -5.48
C ARG A 37 2.61 -18.04 -4.96
N LYS A 38 3.82 -17.95 -4.42
CA LYS A 38 4.38 -16.70 -3.86
C LYS A 38 4.43 -15.54 -4.87
N SER A 39 4.64 -15.86 -6.16
CA SER A 39 4.59 -14.86 -7.24
C SER A 39 3.22 -14.21 -7.38
N LEU A 40 2.14 -14.98 -7.27
CA LEU A 40 0.77 -14.43 -7.31
C LEU A 40 0.47 -13.64 -6.03
N ALA A 41 0.95 -14.10 -4.88
CA ALA A 41 0.79 -13.39 -3.61
C ALA A 41 1.42 -11.99 -3.64
N LEU A 42 2.53 -11.83 -4.37
CA LEU A 42 3.18 -10.53 -4.59
C LEU A 42 2.50 -9.73 -5.70
N ALA A 43 2.27 -10.36 -6.86
CA ALA A 43 1.79 -9.66 -8.05
C ALA A 43 0.39 -9.05 -7.86
N ILE A 44 -0.51 -9.74 -7.17
CA ILE A 44 -1.90 -9.31 -7.02
C ILE A 44 -2.03 -7.97 -6.28
N PRO A 45 -1.49 -7.79 -5.05
CA PRO A 45 -1.60 -6.51 -4.37
C PRO A 45 -0.82 -5.39 -5.08
N VAL A 46 0.34 -5.68 -5.67
CA VAL A 46 1.13 -4.70 -6.41
C VAL A 46 0.40 -4.23 -7.67
N LEU A 47 -0.17 -5.15 -8.44
CA LEU A 47 -0.97 -4.79 -9.63
C LEU A 47 -2.25 -4.04 -9.25
N ALA A 48 -2.94 -4.45 -8.20
CA ALA A 48 -4.13 -3.75 -7.72
C ALA A 48 -3.78 -2.32 -7.27
N TRP A 49 -2.66 -2.15 -6.57
CA TRP A 49 -2.14 -0.83 -6.20
C TRP A 49 -1.84 0.01 -7.43
N TRP A 50 -1.02 -0.50 -8.34
CA TRP A 50 -0.61 0.24 -9.54
C TRP A 50 -1.79 0.63 -10.43
N LEU A 51 -2.75 -0.27 -10.66
CA LEU A 51 -3.94 0.03 -11.46
C LEU A 51 -4.81 1.11 -10.81
N SER A 52 -4.99 1.07 -9.48
CA SER A 52 -5.75 2.10 -8.77
C SER A 52 -5.05 3.46 -8.81
N ASP A 53 -3.72 3.48 -8.66
CA ASP A 53 -2.94 4.71 -8.77
C ASP A 53 -2.95 5.27 -10.20
N LEU A 54 -2.83 4.40 -11.20
CA LEU A 54 -2.93 4.80 -12.60
C LEU A 54 -4.28 5.50 -12.87
N PHE A 55 -5.36 4.97 -12.33
CA PHE A 55 -6.68 5.59 -12.45
C PHE A 55 -6.73 6.93 -11.70
N LEU A 56 -6.33 6.96 -10.44
CA LEU A 56 -6.40 8.18 -9.60
C LEU A 56 -5.51 9.30 -10.13
N ASN A 57 -4.29 9.01 -10.54
CA ASN A 57 -3.34 10.00 -11.04
C ASN A 57 -3.79 10.63 -12.37
N ASN A 58 -4.60 9.92 -13.15
CA ASN A 58 -5.08 10.41 -14.44
C ASN A 58 -6.55 10.87 -14.43
N THR A 59 -7.20 10.82 -13.26
CA THR A 59 -8.59 11.32 -13.08
C THR A 59 -8.69 12.32 -11.94
N ALA A 60 -8.60 11.86 -10.70
CA ALA A 60 -8.78 12.68 -9.50
C ALA A 60 -7.62 13.66 -9.25
N TYR A 61 -6.39 13.24 -9.60
CA TYR A 61 -5.14 14.02 -9.41
C TYR A 61 -4.47 14.36 -10.76
N ALA A 62 -5.26 14.40 -11.84
CA ALA A 62 -4.74 14.68 -13.17
C ALA A 62 -3.97 15.99 -13.21
N SER A 63 -2.71 15.94 -13.64
CA SER A 63 -1.88 17.12 -13.86
C SER A 63 -2.03 17.64 -15.29
N SER A 64 -1.73 18.93 -15.49
CA SER A 64 -1.68 19.54 -16.83
C SER A 64 -0.53 19.03 -17.69
N GLU A 65 0.39 18.26 -17.11
CA GLU A 65 1.61 17.77 -17.80
C GLU A 65 1.38 16.50 -18.64
N GLY A 66 0.16 15.94 -18.62
CA GLY A 66 -0.19 14.77 -19.43
C GLY A 66 -0.40 13.50 -18.62
N PHE A 67 -0.38 12.34 -19.31
CA PHE A 67 -0.69 11.05 -18.71
C PHE A 67 0.45 10.54 -17.81
N THR A 68 0.13 10.27 -16.53
CA THR A 68 1.07 9.83 -15.51
C THR A 68 1.03 8.31 -15.34
N TRP A 69 2.08 7.62 -15.77
CA TRP A 69 2.23 6.18 -15.64
C TRP A 69 2.73 5.73 -14.28
N PHE A 70 3.60 6.54 -13.66
CA PHE A 70 4.29 6.19 -12.43
C PHE A 70 4.71 7.46 -11.68
N THR A 71 4.58 7.44 -10.36
CA THR A 71 5.03 8.52 -9.48
C THR A 71 6.09 8.00 -8.51
N TYR A 72 6.97 8.89 -8.03
CA TYR A 72 8.08 8.48 -7.18
C TYR A 72 7.64 7.87 -5.84
N ASP A 73 6.54 8.36 -5.26
CA ASP A 73 5.95 7.83 -4.02
C ASP A 73 5.40 6.40 -4.18
N GLN A 74 5.03 5.99 -5.39
CA GLN A 74 4.61 4.62 -5.66
C GLN A 74 5.70 3.59 -5.36
N LEU A 75 6.99 3.95 -5.53
CA LEU A 75 8.11 3.07 -5.13
C LEU A 75 8.04 2.69 -3.66
N PHE A 76 7.82 3.68 -2.79
CA PHE A 76 7.74 3.46 -1.35
C PHE A 76 6.49 2.65 -0.98
N SER A 77 5.38 2.89 -1.65
CA SER A 77 4.16 2.09 -1.48
C SER A 77 4.37 0.63 -1.88
N ILE A 78 5.04 0.37 -3.00
CA ILE A 78 5.41 -0.99 -3.44
C ILE A 78 6.38 -1.63 -2.45
N LEU A 79 7.40 -0.90 -1.97
CA LEU A 79 8.31 -1.40 -0.95
C LEU A 79 7.59 -1.78 0.35
N ALA A 80 6.62 -0.96 0.78
CA ALA A 80 5.77 -1.28 1.92
C ALA A 80 4.98 -2.57 1.70
N LEU A 81 4.37 -2.76 0.52
CA LEU A 81 3.63 -3.99 0.18
C LEU A 81 4.54 -5.22 0.18
N VAL A 82 5.75 -5.11 -0.37
CA VAL A 82 6.75 -6.20 -0.35
C VAL A 82 7.15 -6.56 1.08
N ALA A 83 7.39 -5.55 1.94
CA ALA A 83 7.71 -5.78 3.34
C ALA A 83 6.56 -6.45 4.10
N ILE A 84 5.31 -6.04 3.86
CA ILE A 84 4.11 -6.64 4.45
C ILE A 84 3.94 -8.09 4.01
N ILE A 85 4.17 -8.42 2.74
CA ILE A 85 4.13 -9.79 2.22
C ILE A 85 5.22 -10.64 2.88
N GLY A 86 6.43 -10.09 3.04
CA GLY A 86 7.51 -10.75 3.77
C GLY A 86 7.14 -11.05 5.22
N LEU A 87 6.56 -10.06 5.93
CA LEU A 87 6.04 -10.22 7.27
C LEU A 87 4.97 -11.32 7.34
N GLY A 88 4.01 -11.28 6.43
CA GLY A 88 2.94 -12.27 6.35
C GLY A 88 3.46 -13.69 6.09
N ALA A 89 4.46 -13.82 5.20
CA ALA A 89 5.10 -15.10 4.91
C ALA A 89 5.79 -15.70 6.13
N PHE A 90 6.30 -14.87 7.05
CA PHE A 90 6.91 -15.31 8.29
C PHE A 90 5.86 -15.60 9.37
N LEU A 91 4.96 -14.65 9.61
CA LEU A 91 4.03 -14.65 10.74
C LEU A 91 2.87 -15.62 10.55
N LEU A 92 2.33 -15.75 9.32
CA LEU A 92 1.11 -16.47 9.02
C LEU A 92 1.35 -17.92 8.54
N LYS A 93 2.55 -18.47 8.72
CA LYS A 93 2.84 -19.89 8.45
C LYS A 93 1.91 -20.85 9.19
N LYS A 94 1.57 -20.51 10.43
CA LYS A 94 0.53 -21.18 11.22
C LYS A 94 -0.44 -20.10 11.67
N MET A 95 -1.58 -20.03 11.02
CA MET A 95 -2.60 -19.01 11.29
C MET A 95 -3.27 -19.24 12.64
N ASN A 96 -3.36 -18.19 13.43
CA ASN A 96 -4.25 -18.07 14.58
C ASN A 96 -4.69 -16.61 14.73
N ILE A 97 -5.72 -16.37 15.53
CA ILE A 97 -6.33 -15.05 15.70
C ILE A 97 -5.30 -14.02 16.18
N ALA A 98 -4.47 -14.36 17.15
CA ALA A 98 -3.44 -13.45 17.68
C ALA A 98 -2.44 -13.02 16.60
N LYS A 99 -1.97 -13.95 15.77
CA LYS A 99 -1.06 -13.65 14.66
C LYS A 99 -1.71 -12.80 13.57
N VAL A 100 -2.99 -13.02 13.32
CA VAL A 100 -3.75 -12.18 12.37
C VAL A 100 -3.84 -10.75 12.88
N ILE A 101 -4.18 -10.56 14.16
CA ILE A 101 -4.25 -9.23 14.79
C ILE A 101 -2.88 -8.55 14.75
N VAL A 102 -1.83 -9.22 15.24
CA VAL A 102 -0.46 -8.68 15.24
C VAL A 102 -0.01 -8.36 13.82
N GLY A 103 -0.27 -9.27 12.88
CA GLY A 103 0.07 -9.08 11.47
C GLY A 103 -0.64 -7.87 10.85
N SER A 104 -1.92 -7.69 11.14
CA SER A 104 -2.71 -6.57 10.61
C SER A 104 -2.23 -5.23 11.17
N VAL A 105 -1.98 -5.14 12.48
CA VAL A 105 -1.43 -3.93 13.11
C VAL A 105 -0.04 -3.61 12.56
N SER A 106 0.83 -4.62 12.48
CA SER A 106 2.18 -4.44 11.93
C SER A 106 2.16 -4.05 10.46
N ALA A 107 1.28 -4.64 9.64
CA ALA A 107 1.12 -4.28 8.24
C ALA A 107 0.66 -2.83 8.07
N SER A 108 -0.31 -2.37 8.87
CA SER A 108 -0.76 -0.98 8.86
C SER A 108 0.36 -0.02 9.26
N LEU A 109 1.14 -0.37 10.29
CA LEU A 109 2.27 0.45 10.74
C LEU A 109 3.38 0.52 9.69
N ILE A 110 3.76 -0.60 9.07
CA ILE A 110 4.76 -0.64 7.99
C ILE A 110 4.29 0.24 6.84
N PHE A 111 3.04 0.06 6.40
CA PHE A 111 2.50 0.83 5.29
C PHE A 111 2.53 2.34 5.61
N PHE A 112 2.03 2.72 6.78
CA PHE A 112 2.02 4.11 7.23
C PHE A 112 3.42 4.72 7.28
N LEU A 113 4.38 4.04 7.88
CA LEU A 113 5.74 4.55 8.02
C LEU A 113 6.43 4.70 6.67
N VAL A 114 6.37 3.67 5.83
CA VAL A 114 7.11 3.65 4.55
C VAL A 114 6.48 4.58 3.51
N SER A 115 5.15 4.60 3.39
CA SER A 115 4.47 5.46 2.41
C SER A 115 4.62 6.95 2.76
N ASN A 116 4.44 7.33 4.02
CA ASN A 116 4.64 8.72 4.44
C ASN A 116 6.11 9.16 4.31
N PHE A 117 7.06 8.25 4.61
CA PHE A 117 8.47 8.54 4.32
C PHE A 117 8.70 8.83 2.83
N GLY A 118 8.03 8.09 1.93
CA GLY A 118 8.06 8.34 0.49
C GLY A 118 7.56 9.74 0.11
N VAL A 119 6.45 10.18 0.70
CA VAL A 119 5.90 11.53 0.50
C VAL A 119 6.89 12.59 0.96
N TRP A 120 7.48 12.44 2.14
CA TRP A 120 8.50 13.36 2.64
C TRP A 120 9.77 13.36 1.76
N ALA A 121 10.21 12.18 1.30
CA ALA A 121 11.40 12.04 0.48
C ALA A 121 11.29 12.73 -0.90
N GLN A 122 10.08 12.89 -1.43
CA GLN A 122 9.84 13.71 -2.62
C GLN A 122 10.16 15.18 -2.38
N GLY A 123 9.85 15.70 -1.19
CA GLY A 123 10.09 17.09 -0.84
C GLY A 123 9.15 18.09 -1.51
N LEU A 124 8.04 17.63 -2.07
CA LEU A 124 7.04 18.48 -2.74
C LEU A 124 6.06 19.10 -1.73
N LEU A 125 5.61 18.31 -0.75
CA LEU A 125 4.61 18.73 0.24
C LEU A 125 5.25 19.17 1.57
N TYR A 126 6.36 18.53 1.95
CA TYR A 126 7.04 18.78 3.21
C TYR A 126 8.52 19.11 2.98
N PRO A 127 9.08 20.10 3.70
CA PRO A 127 10.49 20.42 3.58
C PRO A 127 11.37 19.25 4.04
N LYS A 128 12.54 19.07 3.41
CA LYS A 128 13.50 17.99 3.75
C LYS A 128 14.27 18.31 5.04
N THR A 129 13.53 18.52 6.11
CA THR A 129 14.04 18.79 7.47
C THR A 129 13.40 17.81 8.46
N ILE A 130 13.94 17.72 9.68
CA ILE A 130 13.35 16.91 10.74
C ILE A 130 11.94 17.37 11.08
N ILE A 131 11.69 18.69 11.07
CA ILE A 131 10.36 19.27 11.30
C ILE A 131 9.39 18.84 10.18
N GLY A 132 9.84 18.87 8.91
CA GLY A 132 9.01 18.40 7.79
C GLY A 132 8.73 16.90 7.86
N LEU A 133 9.69 16.09 8.33
CA LEU A 133 9.47 14.66 8.55
C LEU A 133 8.42 14.42 9.65
N THR A 134 8.52 15.09 10.79
CA THR A 134 7.52 14.95 11.87
C THR A 134 6.15 15.41 11.41
N SER A 135 6.06 16.52 10.68
CA SER A 135 4.79 17.02 10.11
C SER A 135 4.15 16.07 9.09
N CYS A 136 4.97 15.26 8.41
CA CYS A 136 4.46 14.26 7.47
C CYS A 136 3.77 13.08 8.19
N TYR A 137 4.12 12.82 9.45
CA TYR A 137 3.55 11.73 10.26
C TYR A 137 2.43 12.17 11.20
N THR A 138 2.11 13.45 11.28
CA THR A 138 1.01 14.04 12.10
C THR A 138 -0.17 14.43 11.26
#